data_f2330d792141669b140984b401f3d7a3
#
_entry.id   f2330d792141669b140984b401f3d7a3
#
_cell.length_a   1.000
_cell.length_b   1.000
_cell.length_c   1.000
_cell.angle_alpha   90.00
_cell.angle_beta   90.00
_cell.angle_gamma   90.00
#
_symmetry.space_group_name_H-M   'P 1'
#
loop_
_entity.id
_entity.type
_entity.pdbx_description
1 polymer ?
#
loop_
_entity_poly.entity_id
_entity_poly.type
_entity_poly.pdbx_seq_one_letter_code
_entity_poly.pdbx_strand_id
1 'polypeptide(L)'
;MTTIIEEKKWTYEDYLHLTDDKRYEILGGRLSMMTPAPEFNHQLISARLQFLIMHFVEIKGLGYVVDAPTDVVLDEENVVQPDILFISRENKDIIKKKGVFGPPDLVVEIVSPSTQYRDVYEKKDLYARFKVKEYWIVNPYMKCIEVLSLNEKGVYVLFSEGYVEEGKNRTIKSKVLKDFIVDLGGVFKEEF
;
A
#
# COMPACT_ATOMS: atom_id res chain seq x y z
N MET A 1 -15.92 -19.70 36.24
CA MET A 1 -16.54 -19.27 34.98
C MET A 1 -15.69 -18.17 34.41
N THR A 2 -15.01 -18.42 33.32
CA THR A 2 -14.21 -17.40 32.62
C THR A 2 -15.16 -16.61 31.71
N THR A 3 -15.44 -15.36 32.05
CA THR A 3 -16.23 -14.49 31.20
C THR A 3 -15.38 -14.14 29.98
N ILE A 4 -15.73 -14.67 28.83
CA ILE A 4 -15.14 -14.24 27.56
C ILE A 4 -15.72 -12.85 27.28
N ILE A 5 -14.93 -11.80 27.40
CA ILE A 5 -15.30 -10.47 26.92
C ILE A 5 -15.05 -10.55 25.41
N GLU A 6 -16.10 -10.64 24.61
CA GLU A 6 -15.99 -10.46 23.17
C GLU A 6 -15.55 -9.02 22.90
N GLU A 7 -14.34 -8.84 22.35
CA GLU A 7 -13.92 -7.54 21.87
C GLU A 7 -14.83 -7.12 20.72
N LYS A 8 -15.30 -5.87 20.73
CA LYS A 8 -16.11 -5.31 19.64
C LYS A 8 -15.33 -5.46 18.33
N LYS A 9 -15.92 -6.13 17.35
CA LYS A 9 -15.45 -6.10 15.98
C LYS A 9 -15.94 -4.82 15.30
N TRP A 10 -14.98 -4.06 14.79
CA TRP A 10 -15.24 -2.83 14.05
C TRP A 10 -15.55 -3.13 12.59
N THR A 11 -16.54 -2.41 12.05
CA THR A 11 -16.94 -2.49 10.64
C THR A 11 -16.73 -1.15 9.93
N TYR A 12 -16.79 -1.15 8.60
CA TYR A 12 -16.76 0.08 7.81
C TYR A 12 -17.92 1.03 8.18
N GLU A 13 -19.09 0.50 8.52
CA GLU A 13 -20.20 1.31 9.02
C GLU A 13 -19.86 2.00 10.34
N ASP A 14 -19.28 1.28 11.30
CA ASP A 14 -18.78 1.88 12.54
C ASP A 14 -17.74 2.98 12.27
N TYR A 15 -16.82 2.72 11.32
CA TYR A 15 -15.78 3.68 10.92
C TYR A 15 -16.38 4.99 10.40
N LEU A 16 -17.45 4.93 9.60
CA LEU A 16 -18.14 6.12 9.08
C LEU A 16 -18.82 6.97 10.16
N HIS A 17 -19.05 6.42 11.36
CA HIS A 17 -19.64 7.13 12.49
C HIS A 17 -18.59 7.73 13.45
N LEU A 18 -17.29 7.55 13.18
CA LEU A 18 -16.23 8.24 13.94
C LEU A 18 -16.29 9.74 13.65
N THR A 19 -16.34 10.54 14.71
CA THR A 19 -16.54 11.99 14.63
C THR A 19 -15.31 12.81 14.99
N ASP A 20 -14.20 12.12 15.28
CA ASP A 20 -12.92 12.79 15.53
C ASP A 20 -12.14 12.98 14.21
N ASP A 21 -11.24 13.97 14.19
CA ASP A 21 -10.42 14.28 13.00
C ASP A 21 -9.20 13.35 12.83
N LYS A 22 -9.31 12.10 13.31
CA LYS A 22 -8.21 11.14 13.25
C LYS A 22 -8.40 10.17 12.08
N ARG A 23 -7.29 9.62 11.63
CA ARG A 23 -7.28 8.58 10.60
C ARG A 23 -7.18 7.21 11.26
N TYR A 24 -7.93 6.26 10.73
CA TYR A 24 -7.98 4.89 11.24
C TYR A 24 -7.93 3.89 10.10
N GLU A 25 -7.45 2.70 10.42
CA GLU A 25 -7.58 1.50 9.59
C GLU A 25 -8.31 0.43 10.39
N ILE A 26 -8.99 -0.48 9.69
CA ILE A 26 -9.60 -1.67 10.27
C ILE A 26 -8.93 -2.89 9.64
N LEU A 27 -8.33 -3.74 10.45
CA LEU A 27 -7.72 -5.00 10.02
C LEU A 27 -8.32 -6.17 10.81
N GLY A 28 -9.12 -7.00 10.14
CA GLY A 28 -9.81 -8.12 10.77
C GLY A 28 -10.75 -7.70 11.91
N GLY A 29 -11.45 -6.59 11.75
CA GLY A 29 -12.35 -6.02 12.76
C GLY A 29 -11.62 -5.30 13.91
N ARG A 30 -10.29 -5.11 13.86
CA ARG A 30 -9.53 -4.32 14.84
C ARG A 30 -9.32 -2.91 14.33
N LEU A 31 -9.84 -1.91 15.05
CA LEU A 31 -9.61 -0.52 14.76
C LEU A 31 -8.21 -0.11 15.23
N SER A 32 -7.43 0.47 14.34
CA SER A 32 -6.10 1.00 14.62
C SER A 32 -6.02 2.46 14.22
N MET A 33 -5.68 3.32 15.18
CA MET A 33 -5.43 4.73 14.88
C MET A 33 -4.10 4.84 14.12
N MET A 34 -4.13 5.55 13.01
CA MET A 34 -2.91 5.87 12.26
C MET A 34 -2.08 6.91 13.01
N THR A 35 -0.77 6.85 12.82
CA THR A 35 0.12 7.88 13.38
C THR A 35 -0.22 9.25 12.80
N PRO A 36 0.02 10.34 13.56
CA PRO A 36 0.00 11.70 13.00
C PRO A 36 0.91 11.80 11.76
N ALA A 37 1.01 12.97 11.18
CA ALA A 37 1.73 13.20 9.92
C ALA A 37 3.04 12.36 9.81
N PRO A 38 3.25 11.66 8.67
CA PRO A 38 4.48 10.92 8.42
C PRO A 38 5.71 11.83 8.43
N GLU A 39 6.90 11.24 8.64
CA GLU A 39 8.16 11.97 8.53
C GLU A 39 8.34 12.58 7.13
N PHE A 40 9.06 13.70 7.05
CA PHE A 40 9.30 14.40 5.79
C PHE A 40 9.90 13.49 4.70
N ASN A 41 10.88 12.64 5.09
CA ASN A 41 11.50 11.70 4.15
C ASN A 41 10.51 10.66 3.59
N HIS A 42 9.58 10.18 4.41
CA HIS A 42 8.50 9.30 3.97
C HIS A 42 7.64 10.01 2.90
N GLN A 43 7.23 11.26 3.15
CA GLN A 43 6.43 12.04 2.21
C GLN A 43 7.18 12.30 0.89
N LEU A 44 8.48 12.57 0.95
CA LEU A 44 9.30 12.82 -0.23
C LEU A 44 9.43 11.57 -1.11
N ILE A 45 9.65 10.40 -0.48
CA ILE A 45 9.68 9.11 -1.17
C ILE A 45 8.32 8.80 -1.80
N SER A 46 7.23 9.00 -1.05
CA SER A 46 5.87 8.80 -1.55
C SER A 46 5.59 9.67 -2.77
N ALA A 47 5.86 10.97 -2.70
CA ALA A 47 5.64 11.90 -3.80
C ALA A 47 6.43 11.52 -5.07
N ARG A 48 7.69 11.09 -4.92
CA ARG A 48 8.53 10.66 -6.05
C ARG A 48 8.02 9.39 -6.70
N LEU A 49 7.67 8.38 -5.89
CA LEU A 49 7.12 7.13 -6.40
C LEU A 49 5.76 7.35 -7.06
N GLN A 50 4.88 8.12 -6.42
CA GLN A 50 3.58 8.48 -6.98
C GLN A 50 3.75 9.18 -8.34
N PHE A 51 4.64 10.16 -8.44
CA PHE A 51 4.91 10.84 -9.70
C PHE A 51 5.36 9.88 -10.80
N LEU A 52 6.31 8.98 -10.51
CA LEU A 52 6.82 8.02 -11.48
C LEU A 52 5.75 7.05 -11.96
N ILE A 53 4.96 6.50 -11.02
CA ILE A 53 3.88 5.55 -11.33
C ILE A 53 2.77 6.26 -12.11
N MET A 54 2.31 7.42 -11.64
CA MET A 54 1.24 8.20 -12.26
C MET A 54 1.61 8.61 -13.69
N HIS A 55 2.81 9.16 -13.89
CA HIS A 55 3.29 9.57 -15.20
C HIS A 55 3.29 8.41 -16.21
N PHE A 56 3.80 7.25 -15.79
CA PHE A 56 3.79 6.06 -16.64
C PHE A 56 2.37 5.56 -16.97
N VAL A 57 1.50 5.52 -15.96
CA VAL A 57 0.11 5.05 -16.09
C VAL A 57 -0.69 5.97 -17.00
N GLU A 58 -0.53 7.29 -16.85
CA GLU A 58 -1.25 8.29 -17.67
C GLU A 58 -0.82 8.25 -19.13
N ILE A 59 0.50 8.27 -19.42
CA ILE A 59 1.01 8.22 -20.81
C ILE A 59 0.52 6.97 -21.53
N LYS A 60 0.49 5.84 -20.87
CA LYS A 60 0.03 4.57 -21.46
C LYS A 60 -1.50 4.35 -21.34
N GLY A 61 -2.20 5.22 -20.62
CA GLY A 61 -3.64 5.12 -20.41
C GLY A 61 -4.07 3.85 -19.69
N LEU A 62 -3.29 3.37 -18.68
CA LEU A 62 -3.49 2.07 -18.05
C LEU A 62 -4.55 2.06 -16.96
N GLY A 63 -4.85 3.20 -16.34
CA GLY A 63 -5.81 3.26 -15.22
C GLY A 63 -5.65 4.50 -14.37
N TYR A 64 -5.74 4.32 -13.06
CA TYR A 64 -5.78 5.39 -12.07
C TYR A 64 -4.75 5.14 -10.98
N VAL A 65 -4.06 6.19 -10.54
CA VAL A 65 -3.12 6.17 -9.42
C VAL A 65 -3.59 7.20 -8.41
N VAL A 66 -3.72 6.79 -7.17
CA VAL A 66 -4.06 7.67 -6.04
C VAL A 66 -3.20 7.34 -4.84
N ASP A 67 -3.12 8.28 -3.90
CA ASP A 67 -2.33 8.17 -2.68
C ASP A 67 -3.19 8.32 -1.43
N ALA A 68 -2.56 8.17 -0.28
CA ALA A 68 -3.19 8.45 1.01
C ALA A 68 -3.51 9.96 1.16
N PRO A 69 -4.64 10.33 1.80
CA PRO A 69 -5.61 9.42 2.42
C PRO A 69 -6.69 8.95 1.43
N THR A 70 -6.68 7.68 1.10
CA THR A 70 -7.73 7.07 0.28
C THR A 70 -8.17 5.77 0.94
N ASP A 71 -9.44 5.68 1.34
CA ASP A 71 -9.99 4.47 1.92
C ASP A 71 -10.09 3.37 0.86
N VAL A 72 -9.49 2.21 1.16
CA VAL A 72 -9.65 0.97 0.43
C VAL A 72 -10.44 0.01 1.31
N VAL A 73 -11.71 -0.15 1.00
CA VAL A 73 -12.64 -1.05 1.69
C VAL A 73 -12.57 -2.41 1.00
N LEU A 74 -11.82 -3.33 1.59
CA LEU A 74 -11.67 -4.69 1.04
C LEU A 74 -12.88 -5.56 1.39
N ASP A 75 -13.40 -5.43 2.60
CA ASP A 75 -14.68 -5.92 3.09
C ASP A 75 -15.13 -5.08 4.30
N GLU A 76 -16.20 -5.51 4.98
CA GLU A 76 -16.76 -4.77 6.12
C GLU A 76 -15.79 -4.68 7.31
N GLU A 77 -14.93 -5.68 7.52
CA GLU A 77 -13.97 -5.76 8.63
C GLU A 77 -12.54 -5.36 8.22
N ASN A 78 -12.32 -4.92 6.97
CA ASN A 78 -10.99 -4.60 6.46
C ASN A 78 -11.02 -3.32 5.62
N VAL A 79 -10.55 -2.23 6.22
CA VAL A 79 -10.43 -0.90 5.61
C VAL A 79 -9.00 -0.41 5.83
N VAL A 80 -8.29 -0.12 4.77
CA VAL A 80 -6.89 0.31 4.80
C VAL A 80 -6.69 1.59 4.01
N GLN A 81 -5.61 2.32 4.31
CA GLN A 81 -5.21 3.52 3.58
C GLN A 81 -3.75 3.36 3.12
N PRO A 82 -3.50 2.64 2.03
CA PRO A 82 -2.15 2.46 1.51
C PRO A 82 -1.54 3.78 1.04
N ASP A 83 -0.21 3.90 1.13
CA ASP A 83 0.48 5.13 0.74
C ASP A 83 0.27 5.46 -0.74
N ILE A 84 0.32 4.46 -1.64
CA ILE A 84 0.03 4.62 -3.06
C ILE A 84 -0.70 3.37 -3.55
N LEU A 85 -1.67 3.55 -4.45
CA LEU A 85 -2.36 2.44 -5.10
C LEU A 85 -2.59 2.70 -6.59
N PHE A 86 -2.62 1.63 -7.36
CA PHE A 86 -2.98 1.64 -8.76
C PHE A 86 -4.18 0.73 -9.03
N ILE A 87 -5.12 1.24 -9.82
CA ILE A 87 -6.33 0.52 -10.27
C ILE A 87 -6.32 0.54 -11.79
N SER A 88 -6.30 -0.65 -12.41
CA SER A 88 -6.36 -0.77 -13.86
C SER A 88 -7.71 -0.31 -14.42
N ARG A 89 -7.75 0.01 -15.71
CA ARG A 89 -9.01 0.38 -16.37
C ARG A 89 -10.06 -0.73 -16.33
N GLU A 90 -9.62 -1.97 -16.39
CA GLU A 90 -10.45 -3.16 -16.27
C GLU A 90 -11.09 -3.29 -14.89
N ASN A 91 -10.41 -2.80 -13.84
CA ASN A 91 -10.84 -2.87 -12.45
C ASN A 91 -11.54 -1.59 -11.95
N LYS A 92 -11.77 -0.60 -12.82
CA LYS A 92 -12.32 0.72 -12.47
C LYS A 92 -13.62 0.71 -11.68
N ASP A 93 -14.39 -0.36 -11.78
CA ASP A 93 -15.72 -0.47 -11.14
C ASP A 93 -15.64 -0.52 -9.61
N ILE A 94 -14.44 -0.76 -9.02
CA ILE A 94 -14.21 -0.64 -7.59
C ILE A 94 -14.10 0.81 -7.10
N ILE A 95 -13.89 1.79 -8.00
CA ILE A 95 -13.79 3.20 -7.66
C ILE A 95 -15.19 3.76 -7.39
N LYS A 96 -15.41 4.28 -6.18
CA LYS A 96 -16.67 4.89 -5.77
C LYS A 96 -16.43 6.31 -5.26
N LYS A 97 -17.50 7.08 -5.05
CA LYS A 97 -17.42 8.47 -4.57
C LYS A 97 -16.68 8.62 -3.23
N LYS A 98 -16.78 7.63 -2.36
CA LYS A 98 -16.21 7.69 -0.99
C LYS A 98 -14.86 6.98 -0.84
N GLY A 99 -14.36 6.31 -1.86
CA GLY A 99 -13.11 5.53 -1.80
C GLY A 99 -13.11 4.38 -2.80
N VAL A 100 -12.26 3.41 -2.54
CA VAL A 100 -12.07 2.21 -3.35
C VAL A 100 -12.73 1.04 -2.65
N PHE A 101 -13.65 0.34 -3.30
CA PHE A 101 -14.41 -0.78 -2.75
C PHE A 101 -14.06 -2.08 -3.47
N GLY A 102 -13.03 -2.72 -3.00
CA GLY A 102 -12.40 -3.90 -3.55
C GLY A 102 -10.87 -3.77 -3.66
N PRO A 103 -10.18 -4.85 -4.08
CA PRO A 103 -8.73 -4.88 -4.14
C PRO A 103 -8.17 -4.07 -5.33
N PRO A 104 -7.27 -3.09 -5.09
CA PRO A 104 -6.47 -2.47 -6.14
C PRO A 104 -5.59 -3.50 -6.87
N ASP A 105 -5.08 -3.16 -8.05
CA ASP A 105 -4.19 -4.06 -8.78
C ASP A 105 -2.76 -4.03 -8.22
N LEU A 106 -2.31 -2.88 -7.72
CA LEU A 106 -1.01 -2.68 -7.09
C LEU A 106 -1.17 -1.78 -5.87
N VAL A 107 -0.45 -2.10 -4.79
CA VAL A 107 -0.37 -1.31 -3.56
C VAL A 107 1.09 -1.09 -3.20
N VAL A 108 1.42 0.10 -2.71
CA VAL A 108 2.73 0.48 -2.16
C VAL A 108 2.54 0.91 -0.72
N GLU A 109 3.34 0.34 0.18
CA GLU A 109 3.46 0.78 1.58
C GLU A 109 4.90 1.20 1.85
N ILE A 110 5.07 2.39 2.43
CA ILE A 110 6.37 2.92 2.81
C ILE A 110 6.50 2.73 4.32
N VAL A 111 7.31 1.76 4.72
CA VAL A 111 7.40 1.35 6.11
C VAL A 111 8.05 2.42 7.00
N SER A 112 7.52 2.54 8.21
CA SER A 112 8.11 3.31 9.30
C SER A 112 8.42 2.38 10.48
N PRO A 113 9.23 2.79 11.47
CA PRO A 113 9.49 1.96 12.65
C PRO A 113 8.23 1.51 13.38
N SER A 114 7.19 2.36 13.38
CA SER A 114 5.92 2.08 14.07
C SER A 114 4.96 1.19 13.27
N THR A 115 5.11 1.12 11.94
CA THR A 115 4.19 0.38 11.05
C THR A 115 4.82 -0.88 10.46
N GLN A 116 6.15 -1.05 10.55
CA GLN A 116 6.90 -2.10 9.87
C GLN A 116 6.32 -3.51 10.07
N TYR A 117 5.97 -3.88 11.31
CA TYR A 117 5.39 -5.20 11.56
C TYR A 117 4.05 -5.38 10.84
N ARG A 118 3.20 -4.36 10.90
CA ARG A 118 1.88 -4.39 10.28
C ARG A 118 1.99 -4.45 8.75
N ASP A 119 2.84 -3.61 8.15
CA ASP A 119 2.97 -3.55 6.69
C ASP A 119 3.65 -4.80 6.12
N VAL A 120 4.71 -5.29 6.79
CA VAL A 120 5.48 -6.45 6.30
C VAL A 120 4.74 -7.78 6.52
N TYR A 121 3.89 -7.90 7.55
CA TYR A 121 3.22 -9.16 7.88
C TYR A 121 1.70 -9.08 7.78
N GLU A 122 1.02 -8.23 8.57
CA GLU A 122 -0.45 -8.23 8.64
C GLU A 122 -1.09 -7.76 7.32
N LYS A 123 -0.64 -6.62 6.77
CA LYS A 123 -1.16 -6.11 5.49
C LYS A 123 -0.75 -6.98 4.30
N LYS A 124 0.45 -7.55 4.33
CA LYS A 124 0.88 -8.51 3.31
C LYS A 124 -0.07 -9.70 3.21
N ASP A 125 -0.41 -10.31 4.34
CA ASP A 125 -1.36 -11.43 4.38
C ASP A 125 -2.77 -10.99 3.99
N LEU A 126 -3.18 -9.79 4.42
CA LEU A 126 -4.45 -9.19 4.06
C LEU A 126 -4.55 -8.99 2.53
N TYR A 127 -3.57 -8.32 1.93
CA TYR A 127 -3.56 -8.06 0.49
C TYR A 127 -3.51 -9.35 -0.34
N ALA A 128 -2.77 -10.37 0.12
CA ALA A 128 -2.77 -11.70 -0.53
C ALA A 128 -4.15 -12.35 -0.51
N ARG A 129 -4.82 -12.32 0.65
CA ARG A 129 -6.17 -12.87 0.84
C ARG A 129 -7.20 -12.22 -0.08
N PHE A 130 -7.12 -10.91 -0.25
CA PHE A 130 -8.00 -10.16 -1.15
C PHE A 130 -7.51 -10.09 -2.60
N LYS A 131 -6.42 -10.79 -2.93
CA LYS A 131 -5.89 -10.95 -4.30
C LYS A 131 -5.42 -9.64 -4.95
N VAL A 132 -4.85 -8.74 -4.15
CA VAL A 132 -4.05 -7.63 -4.71
C VAL A 132 -2.88 -8.26 -5.48
N LYS A 133 -2.77 -7.92 -6.78
CA LYS A 133 -1.85 -8.64 -7.69
C LYS A 133 -0.38 -8.38 -7.41
N GLU A 134 -0.06 -7.15 -6.97
CA GLU A 134 1.30 -6.71 -6.70
C GLU A 134 1.36 -5.83 -5.45
N TYR A 135 2.34 -6.09 -4.59
CA TYR A 135 2.55 -5.37 -3.34
C TYR A 135 4.01 -4.93 -3.23
N TRP A 136 4.23 -3.63 -3.05
CA TRP A 136 5.55 -3.05 -2.87
C TRP A 136 5.77 -2.67 -1.42
N ILE A 137 6.90 -3.11 -0.86
CA ILE A 137 7.37 -2.73 0.46
C ILE A 137 8.58 -1.81 0.26
N VAL A 138 8.41 -0.54 0.59
CA VAL A 138 9.44 0.48 0.48
C VAL A 138 10.04 0.74 1.84
N ASN A 139 11.35 0.51 1.99
CA ASN A 139 12.05 0.75 3.24
C ASN A 139 12.98 1.97 3.13
N PRO A 140 12.61 3.12 3.71
CA PRO A 140 13.40 4.35 3.67
C PRO A 140 14.78 4.23 4.35
N TYR A 141 14.86 3.42 5.43
CA TYR A 141 16.08 3.28 6.23
C TYR A 141 17.12 2.40 5.54
N MET A 142 16.66 1.32 4.92
CA MET A 142 17.51 0.42 4.14
C MET A 142 17.67 0.91 2.69
N LYS A 143 16.97 1.96 2.29
CA LYS A 143 16.94 2.50 0.92
C LYS A 143 16.72 1.39 -0.11
N CYS A 144 15.71 0.56 0.14
CA CYS A 144 15.37 -0.57 -0.73
C CYS A 144 13.87 -0.64 -1.00
N ILE A 145 13.53 -1.34 -2.08
CA ILE A 145 12.16 -1.67 -2.46
C ILE A 145 12.10 -3.15 -2.80
N GLU A 146 11.16 -3.86 -2.18
CA GLU A 146 10.75 -5.21 -2.54
C GLU A 146 9.43 -5.16 -3.31
N VAL A 147 9.39 -5.79 -4.47
CA VAL A 147 8.17 -5.97 -5.28
C VAL A 147 7.73 -7.41 -5.16
N LEU A 148 6.60 -7.61 -4.52
CA LEU A 148 5.98 -8.90 -4.29
C LEU A 148 4.85 -9.11 -5.31
N SER A 149 4.84 -10.24 -6.00
CA SER A 149 3.77 -10.61 -6.94
C SER A 149 2.97 -11.79 -6.42
N LEU A 150 1.66 -11.69 -6.49
CA LEU A 150 0.77 -12.79 -6.12
C LEU A 150 0.87 -13.90 -7.16
N ASN A 151 1.10 -15.13 -6.70
CA ASN A 151 1.13 -16.31 -7.55
C ASN A 151 -0.26 -16.97 -7.65
N GLU A 152 -0.40 -18.00 -8.48
CA GLU A 152 -1.64 -18.74 -8.68
C GLU A 152 -2.17 -19.44 -7.41
N LYS A 153 -1.30 -19.69 -6.44
CA LYS A 153 -1.68 -20.25 -5.13
C LYS A 153 -2.16 -19.20 -4.13
N GLY A 154 -2.21 -17.91 -4.53
CA GLY A 154 -2.62 -16.82 -3.65
C GLY A 154 -1.55 -16.43 -2.62
N VAL A 155 -0.27 -16.67 -2.89
CA VAL A 155 0.85 -16.34 -2.02
C VAL A 155 1.77 -15.35 -2.73
N TYR A 156 2.22 -14.34 -2.02
CA TYR A 156 3.22 -13.41 -2.54
C TYR A 156 4.59 -14.07 -2.64
N VAL A 157 5.22 -13.87 -3.80
CA VAL A 157 6.61 -14.24 -4.07
C VAL A 157 7.39 -12.99 -4.47
N LEU A 158 8.66 -12.93 -4.10
CA LEU A 158 9.53 -11.84 -4.52
C LEU A 158 9.69 -11.88 -6.05
N PHE A 159 9.30 -10.80 -6.71
CA PHE A 159 9.39 -10.65 -8.16
C PHE A 159 10.60 -9.79 -8.56
N SER A 160 10.82 -8.71 -7.83
CA SER A 160 11.95 -7.79 -8.06
C SER A 160 12.36 -7.15 -6.75
N GLU A 161 13.65 -6.87 -6.59
CA GLU A 161 14.18 -6.09 -5.48
C GLU A 161 15.29 -5.16 -5.94
N GLY A 162 15.46 -4.05 -5.26
CA GLY A 162 16.52 -3.08 -5.54
C GLY A 162 16.97 -2.35 -4.28
N TYR A 163 18.22 -1.88 -4.33
CA TYR A 163 18.91 -1.20 -3.22
C TYR A 163 19.74 -0.02 -3.74
N VAL A 164 19.87 1.03 -2.95
CA VAL A 164 20.78 2.16 -3.29
C VAL A 164 22.25 1.87 -2.87
N GLU A 165 22.51 0.69 -2.32
CA GLU A 165 23.85 0.27 -1.90
C GLU A 165 24.72 -0.07 -3.11
N GLU A 166 26.02 0.33 -3.06
CA GLU A 166 26.99 0.03 -4.11
C GLU A 166 27.17 -1.49 -4.30
N GLY A 167 27.24 -1.93 -5.56
CA GLY A 167 27.37 -3.35 -5.92
C GLY A 167 26.06 -4.13 -5.92
N LYS A 168 24.94 -3.53 -5.51
CA LYS A 168 23.60 -4.15 -5.59
C LYS A 168 22.79 -3.65 -6.80
N ASN A 169 21.73 -4.40 -7.12
CA ASN A 169 20.78 -3.96 -8.15
C ASN A 169 20.08 -2.69 -7.69
N ARG A 170 20.16 -1.65 -8.49
CA ARG A 170 19.61 -0.32 -8.19
C ARG A 170 18.21 -0.10 -8.79
N THR A 171 17.71 -1.03 -9.56
CA THR A 171 16.42 -0.88 -10.24
C THR A 171 15.43 -1.95 -9.81
N ILE A 172 14.15 -1.59 -9.80
CA ILE A 172 13.05 -2.53 -9.65
C ILE A 172 12.17 -2.53 -10.89
N LYS A 173 11.41 -3.61 -11.06
CA LYS A 173 10.43 -3.78 -12.13
C LYS A 173 9.07 -4.11 -11.54
N SER A 174 8.00 -3.61 -12.17
CA SER A 174 6.64 -4.03 -11.89
C SER A 174 6.24 -5.20 -12.81
N LYS A 175 5.45 -6.11 -12.29
CA LYS A 175 4.82 -7.18 -13.07
C LYS A 175 3.46 -6.73 -13.59
N VAL A 176 2.72 -5.96 -12.80
CA VAL A 176 1.41 -5.40 -13.14
C VAL A 176 1.55 -4.28 -14.18
N LEU A 177 2.49 -3.36 -13.96
CA LEU A 177 2.80 -2.29 -14.90
C LEU A 177 3.92 -2.76 -15.83
N LYS A 178 3.55 -3.47 -16.89
CA LYS A 178 4.52 -4.06 -17.82
C LYS A 178 5.47 -2.99 -18.39
N ASP A 179 6.78 -3.28 -18.39
CA ASP A 179 7.88 -2.40 -18.83
C ASP A 179 8.14 -1.19 -17.92
N PHE A 180 7.48 -1.10 -16.76
CA PHE A 180 7.76 -0.08 -15.77
C PHE A 180 8.99 -0.46 -14.94
N ILE A 181 10.01 0.39 -14.99
CA ILE A 181 11.27 0.23 -14.27
C ILE A 181 11.54 1.50 -13.47
N VAL A 182 11.90 1.35 -12.21
CA VAL A 182 12.24 2.46 -11.31
C VAL A 182 13.71 2.40 -10.92
N ASP A 183 14.45 3.49 -11.11
CA ASP A 183 15.79 3.69 -10.52
C ASP A 183 15.64 4.23 -9.11
N LEU A 184 16.08 3.47 -8.12
CA LEU A 184 15.98 3.81 -6.71
C LEU A 184 16.82 5.04 -6.32
N GLY A 185 17.88 5.35 -7.07
CA GLY A 185 18.65 6.55 -6.82
C GLY A 185 17.85 7.84 -6.99
N GLY A 186 16.86 7.86 -7.88
CA GLY A 186 15.92 8.96 -8.01
C GLY A 186 14.90 9.02 -6.86
N VAL A 187 14.49 7.86 -6.35
CA VAL A 187 13.50 7.74 -5.26
C VAL A 187 14.08 8.14 -3.91
N PHE A 188 15.26 7.61 -3.58
CA PHE A 188 15.93 7.81 -2.27
C PHE A 188 16.99 8.92 -2.29
N LYS A 189 16.96 9.80 -3.28
CA LYS A 189 17.88 10.92 -3.37
C LYS A 189 17.79 11.82 -2.15
N GLU A 190 18.88 12.01 -1.43
CA GLU A 190 19.02 13.00 -0.35
C GLU A 190 19.33 14.36 -0.97
N GLU A 191 18.60 15.39 -0.54
CA GLU A 191 18.77 16.76 -1.04
C GLU A 191 19.12 17.74 0.10
N PHE A 192 19.36 17.22 1.34
CA PHE A 192 19.63 18.05 2.52
C PHE A 192 20.89 17.60 3.23
#